data_c8d878ee5426245ae65b13b2305a273b
#
_entry.id   c8d878ee5426245ae65b13b2305a273b
#
_cell.length_a   1.000
_cell.length_b   1.000
_cell.length_c   1.000
_cell.angle_alpha   90.00
_cell.angle_beta   90.00
_cell.angle_gamma   90.00
#
_symmetry.space_group_name_H-M   'P 1'
#
loop_
_entity.id
_entity.type
_entity.pdbx_description
1 polymer ?
#
loop_
_entity_poly.entity_id
_entity_poly.type
_entity_poly.pdbx_seq_one_letter_code
_entity_poly.pdbx_strand_id
1 'polypeptide(L)'
;MTKKYAMGIDIGGTNTAFGLVDEDGNVIAEGKISTDKFKYYDDYKPYMKTLAAAMKELIASQPECDLIGIGVGAPNANIHSGRIETPANLWKFEDPADPRPDSIRIFNFVEDLGRLMGGEKVMITNDANAAAIGEMVFGNARGMKDFAMITLGTGLGSGIVCNGEMVYGHDGFAGEYGHIAVDSRETGRQCGCGRRGCLEAYVSATGIKRTAFDLMASMTCDSELRSIPYDKFEAKMLSDAAAKNDPIALEAFERTGKVLGLALADLTSITSPEAIILFGGLANAGDYIMRPTYKHMEENQLSVFKGKVKLMMSGIQDKNVAILGGAALIWKQHLEAAVENYS
;
A
#
# COMPACT_ATOMS: atom_id res chain seq x y z
N MET A 1 9.58 -22.81 25.98
CA MET A 1 10.24 -22.18 24.81
C MET A 1 9.66 -20.79 24.72
N THR A 2 10.50 -19.77 24.72
CA THR A 2 10.08 -18.39 24.41
C THR A 2 9.50 -18.35 23.02
N LYS A 3 8.35 -17.68 22.86
CA LYS A 3 7.72 -17.54 21.54
C LYS A 3 8.41 -16.43 20.74
N LYS A 4 8.65 -16.69 19.47
CA LYS A 4 9.26 -15.72 18.54
C LYS A 4 8.20 -14.75 18.03
N TYR A 5 8.60 -13.48 17.90
CA TYR A 5 7.75 -12.42 17.37
C TYR A 5 8.56 -11.48 16.48
N ALA A 6 7.93 -11.00 15.43
CA ALA A 6 8.44 -9.88 14.63
C ALA A 6 7.69 -8.60 15.02
N MET A 7 8.41 -7.48 15.11
CA MET A 7 7.78 -6.17 15.21
C MET A 7 7.46 -5.66 13.81
N GLY A 8 6.19 -5.41 13.52
CA GLY A 8 5.76 -4.71 12.31
C GLY A 8 5.49 -3.25 12.58
N ILE A 9 5.92 -2.38 11.68
CA ILE A 9 5.69 -0.92 11.74
C ILE A 9 5.10 -0.45 10.41
N ASP A 10 4.08 0.39 10.51
CA ASP A 10 3.51 1.15 9.40
C ASP A 10 3.63 2.65 9.66
N ILE A 11 4.32 3.36 8.79
CA ILE A 11 4.52 4.79 8.91
C ILE A 11 3.59 5.52 7.95
N GLY A 12 2.45 5.97 8.47
CA GLY A 12 1.54 6.85 7.75
C GLY A 12 1.77 8.34 8.06
N GLY A 13 1.20 9.21 7.24
CA GLY A 13 1.33 10.66 7.40
C GLY A 13 0.70 11.20 8.69
N THR A 14 -0.34 10.56 9.22
CA THR A 14 -1.04 10.98 10.44
C THR A 14 -0.57 10.21 11.67
N ASN A 15 -0.44 8.92 11.56
CA ASN A 15 -0.07 8.02 12.65
C ASN A 15 0.98 7.01 12.16
N THR A 16 1.84 6.59 13.09
CA THR A 16 2.66 5.40 12.95
C THR A 16 2.10 4.32 13.86
N ALA A 17 1.70 3.19 13.29
CA ALA A 17 1.25 2.02 14.03
C ALA A 17 2.38 0.99 14.12
N PHE A 18 2.44 0.23 15.22
CA PHE A 18 3.41 -0.85 15.38
C PHE A 18 2.85 -1.93 16.27
N GLY A 19 3.32 -3.17 16.10
CA GLY A 19 2.84 -4.30 16.89
C GLY A 19 3.73 -5.54 16.79
N LEU A 20 3.61 -6.40 17.78
CA LEU A 20 4.28 -7.69 17.85
C LEU A 20 3.39 -8.76 17.19
N VAL A 21 3.95 -9.46 16.23
CA VAL A 21 3.25 -10.44 15.37
C VAL A 21 3.92 -11.80 15.51
N ASP A 22 3.13 -12.84 15.80
CA ASP A 22 3.59 -14.22 15.85
C ASP A 22 3.71 -14.85 14.44
N GLU A 23 4.14 -16.11 14.38
CA GLU A 23 4.34 -16.87 13.13
C GLU A 23 3.04 -17.13 12.36
N ASP A 24 1.89 -17.08 13.03
CA ASP A 24 0.57 -17.28 12.43
C ASP A 24 -0.08 -15.96 11.95
N GLY A 25 0.58 -14.81 12.19
CA GLY A 25 0.07 -13.49 11.85
C GLY A 25 -0.87 -12.88 12.89
N ASN A 26 -0.89 -13.40 14.12
CA ASN A 26 -1.65 -12.79 15.19
C ASN A 26 -0.88 -11.61 15.79
N VAL A 27 -1.53 -10.45 15.88
CA VAL A 27 -1.00 -9.29 16.59
C VAL A 27 -1.28 -9.44 18.07
N ILE A 28 -0.25 -9.71 18.88
CA ILE A 28 -0.40 -9.96 20.32
C ILE A 28 -0.35 -8.69 21.17
N ALA A 29 0.29 -7.66 20.68
CA ALA A 29 0.35 -6.35 21.30
C ALA A 29 0.57 -5.29 20.22
N GLU A 30 -0.06 -4.15 20.36
CA GLU A 30 0.05 -3.05 19.41
C GLU A 30 0.11 -1.69 20.09
N GLY A 31 0.68 -0.72 19.39
CA GLY A 31 0.74 0.65 19.83
C GLY A 31 0.73 1.60 18.63
N LYS A 32 0.57 2.87 18.92
CA LYS A 32 0.64 3.92 17.90
C LYS A 32 1.20 5.21 18.47
N ILE A 33 1.88 5.97 17.63
CA ILE A 33 2.25 7.36 17.90
C ILE A 33 1.68 8.26 16.80
N SER A 34 1.49 9.55 17.11
CA SER A 34 1.09 10.52 16.10
C SER A 34 2.29 10.93 15.25
N THR A 35 2.28 10.62 13.95
CA THR A 35 3.29 11.10 13.00
C THR A 35 3.09 12.60 12.72
N ASP A 36 1.83 13.07 12.69
CA ASP A 36 1.49 14.47 12.38
C ASP A 36 2.08 15.48 13.38
N LYS A 37 2.43 15.05 14.60
CA LYS A 37 3.17 15.86 15.57
C LYS A 37 4.64 16.11 15.20
N PHE A 38 5.15 15.35 14.24
CA PHE A 38 6.55 15.33 13.80
C PHE A 38 6.65 15.44 12.28
N LYS A 39 5.91 16.36 11.67
CA LYS A 39 5.73 16.41 10.22
C LYS A 39 6.83 17.15 9.46
N TYR A 40 7.67 17.90 10.16
CA TYR A 40 8.70 18.70 9.54
C TYR A 40 10.07 18.01 9.55
N TYR A 41 10.97 18.48 8.69
CA TYR A 41 12.31 17.90 8.51
C TYR A 41 13.09 17.77 9.82
N ASP A 42 13.08 18.82 10.62
CA ASP A 42 13.82 18.86 11.88
C ASP A 42 13.18 18.03 13.00
N ASP A 43 11.95 17.56 12.82
CA ASP A 43 11.24 16.68 13.76
C ASP A 43 11.64 15.21 13.63
N TYR A 44 12.39 14.81 12.59
CA TYR A 44 12.75 13.41 12.35
C TYR A 44 13.45 12.78 13.58
N LYS A 45 14.46 13.43 14.15
CA LYS A 45 15.17 12.89 15.33
C LYS A 45 14.29 12.77 16.58
N PRO A 46 13.48 13.78 16.96
CA PRO A 46 12.46 13.62 17.99
C PRO A 46 11.47 12.49 17.71
N TYR A 47 10.99 12.37 16.48
CA TYR A 47 10.11 11.26 16.05
C TYR A 47 10.74 9.89 16.31
N MET A 48 11.99 9.68 15.88
CA MET A 48 12.70 8.41 16.04
C MET A 48 12.87 8.02 17.52
N LYS A 49 13.18 8.99 18.38
CA LYS A 49 13.28 8.75 19.84
C LYS A 49 11.93 8.37 20.44
N THR A 50 10.85 9.05 20.03
CA THR A 50 9.49 8.78 20.51
C THR A 50 9.04 7.41 20.08
N LEU A 51 9.25 7.04 18.81
CA LEU A 51 8.92 5.71 18.26
C LEU A 51 9.67 4.61 19.01
N ALA A 52 10.99 4.73 19.14
CA ALA A 52 11.80 3.72 19.82
C ALA A 52 11.43 3.56 21.30
N ALA A 53 11.10 4.65 22.01
CA ALA A 53 10.64 4.58 23.41
C ALA A 53 9.31 3.82 23.52
N ALA A 54 8.33 4.14 22.67
CA ALA A 54 7.03 3.46 22.66
C ALA A 54 7.14 1.97 22.29
N MET A 55 8.02 1.63 21.34
CA MET A 55 8.29 0.23 20.99
C MET A 55 8.94 -0.56 22.12
N LYS A 56 9.91 0.03 22.83
CA LYS A 56 10.55 -0.61 23.98
C LYS A 56 9.55 -0.86 25.12
N GLU A 57 8.65 0.09 25.37
CA GLU A 57 7.58 -0.07 26.34
C GLU A 57 6.65 -1.24 25.96
N LEU A 58 6.27 -1.33 24.68
CA LEU A 58 5.45 -2.43 24.18
C LEU A 58 6.16 -3.78 24.36
N ILE A 59 7.44 -3.89 23.99
CA ILE A 59 8.23 -5.12 24.16
C ILE A 59 8.33 -5.50 25.64
N ALA A 60 8.62 -4.53 26.51
CA ALA A 60 8.74 -4.75 27.95
C ALA A 60 7.42 -5.23 28.60
N SER A 61 6.27 -4.90 28.01
CA SER A 61 4.97 -5.41 28.43
C SER A 61 4.75 -6.90 28.13
N GLN A 62 5.64 -7.51 27.32
CA GLN A 62 5.57 -8.91 26.86
C GLN A 62 6.85 -9.67 27.24
N PRO A 63 7.06 -10.03 28.52
CA PRO A 63 8.35 -10.52 29.03
C PRO A 63 8.78 -11.89 28.44
N GLU A 64 7.85 -12.64 27.85
CA GLU A 64 8.15 -13.93 27.18
C GLU A 64 8.43 -13.77 25.67
N CYS A 65 8.51 -12.53 25.18
CA CYS A 65 8.73 -12.22 23.77
C CYS A 65 10.21 -12.39 23.40
N ASP A 66 10.47 -13.24 22.41
CA ASP A 66 11.75 -13.32 21.71
C ASP A 66 11.61 -12.56 20.38
N LEU A 67 12.11 -11.33 20.35
CA LEU A 67 12.03 -10.45 19.17
C LEU A 67 13.06 -10.88 18.12
N ILE A 68 12.61 -11.36 16.96
CA ILE A 68 13.46 -11.80 15.86
C ILE A 68 13.86 -10.68 14.89
N GLY A 69 13.25 -9.52 15.01
CA GLY A 69 13.57 -8.32 14.22
C GLY A 69 12.39 -7.36 14.06
N ILE A 70 12.64 -6.27 13.38
CA ILE A 70 11.73 -5.14 13.16
C ILE A 70 11.59 -4.90 11.67
N GLY A 71 10.38 -5.02 11.14
CA GLY A 71 10.08 -4.75 9.73
C GLY A 71 9.19 -3.53 9.59
N VAL A 72 9.46 -2.70 8.59
CA VAL A 72 8.85 -1.38 8.42
C VAL A 72 8.28 -1.22 7.01
N GLY A 73 7.01 -0.84 6.93
CA GLY A 73 6.39 -0.29 5.72
C GLY A 73 6.33 1.24 5.81
N ALA A 74 6.85 1.94 4.81
CA ALA A 74 6.84 3.40 4.81
C ALA A 74 6.82 3.98 3.39
N PRO A 75 6.22 5.16 3.18
CA PRO A 75 6.27 5.84 1.89
C PRO A 75 7.71 6.15 1.47
N ASN A 76 8.05 5.89 0.22
CA ASN A 76 9.39 6.12 -0.36
C ASN A 76 10.52 5.43 0.40
N ALA A 77 10.23 4.34 1.10
CA ALA A 77 11.26 3.52 1.75
C ALA A 77 11.96 2.62 0.73
N ASN A 78 13.27 2.55 0.85
CA ASN A 78 14.14 1.82 -0.05
C ASN A 78 14.79 0.65 0.69
N ILE A 79 14.52 -0.57 0.23
CA ILE A 79 15.00 -1.81 0.84
C ILE A 79 16.53 -1.95 0.72
N HIS A 80 17.14 -1.46 -0.38
CA HIS A 80 18.57 -1.61 -0.63
C HIS A 80 19.41 -0.66 0.23
N SER A 81 18.94 0.59 0.40
CA SER A 81 19.67 1.61 1.16
C SER A 81 19.28 1.66 2.64
N GLY A 82 18.17 1.06 3.04
CA GLY A 82 17.62 1.19 4.40
C GLY A 82 17.11 2.60 4.74
N ARG A 83 16.82 3.41 3.73
CA ARG A 83 16.48 4.83 3.86
C ARG A 83 15.03 5.11 3.49
N ILE A 84 14.54 6.24 3.97
CA ILE A 84 13.33 6.88 3.44
C ILE A 84 13.79 8.10 2.65
N GLU A 85 13.43 8.15 1.36
CA GLU A 85 13.99 9.12 0.42
C GLU A 85 12.89 10.07 -0.07
N THR A 86 13.02 11.35 0.23
CA THR A 86 12.09 12.43 -0.18
C THR A 86 10.60 12.09 -0.03
N PRO A 87 10.14 11.61 1.13
CA PRO A 87 8.76 11.18 1.30
C PRO A 87 7.78 12.34 1.06
N ALA A 88 6.73 12.09 0.27
CA ALA A 88 5.80 13.14 -0.15
C ALA A 88 5.02 13.78 1.02
N ASN A 89 4.73 13.01 2.06
CA ASN A 89 3.83 13.41 3.16
C ASN A 89 4.50 13.45 4.53
N LEU A 90 5.82 13.19 4.62
CA LEU A 90 6.56 13.11 5.86
C LEU A 90 7.76 14.07 5.81
N TRP A 91 8.10 14.65 6.94
CA TRP A 91 9.31 15.45 7.17
C TRP A 91 9.63 16.46 6.07
N LYS A 92 8.61 17.23 5.69
CA LYS A 92 8.74 18.36 4.75
C LYS A 92 9.48 19.52 5.42
N PHE A 93 9.99 20.43 4.63
CA PHE A 93 10.41 21.73 5.18
C PHE A 93 9.18 22.48 5.69
N GLU A 94 9.31 23.14 6.85
CA GLU A 94 8.22 23.91 7.43
C GLU A 94 7.89 25.14 6.58
N ASP A 95 8.94 25.83 6.12
CA ASP A 95 8.80 26.94 5.17
C ASP A 95 8.82 26.38 3.73
N PRO A 96 7.76 26.58 2.92
CA PRO A 96 7.78 26.21 1.51
C PRO A 96 8.84 26.93 0.68
N ALA A 97 9.34 28.07 1.16
CA ALA A 97 10.41 28.84 0.52
C ALA A 97 11.81 28.47 1.05
N ASP A 98 11.93 27.41 1.86
CA ASP A 98 13.21 26.94 2.38
C ASP A 98 14.19 26.70 1.22
N PRO A 99 15.40 27.33 1.25
CA PRO A 99 16.36 27.23 0.16
C PRO A 99 17.04 25.86 0.06
N ARG A 100 16.86 24.98 1.06
CA ARG A 100 17.43 23.64 1.05
C ARG A 100 16.75 22.77 -0.05
N PRO A 101 17.52 22.06 -0.87
CA PRO A 101 16.93 21.22 -1.90
C PRO A 101 16.25 19.98 -1.29
N ASP A 102 15.14 19.55 -1.89
CA ASP A 102 14.43 18.33 -1.48
C ASP A 102 15.31 17.07 -1.43
N SER A 103 16.38 17.06 -2.22
CA SER A 103 17.34 15.94 -2.26
C SER A 103 18.07 15.66 -0.94
N ILE A 104 18.07 16.60 0.03
CA ILE A 104 18.64 16.33 1.37
C ILE A 104 17.64 15.62 2.30
N ARG A 105 16.37 15.48 1.93
CA ARG A 105 15.37 14.76 2.72
C ARG A 105 15.55 13.25 2.58
N ILE A 106 16.72 12.79 2.96
CA ILE A 106 17.12 11.37 2.99
C ILE A 106 17.38 11.00 4.44
N PHE A 107 16.62 10.03 4.95
CA PHE A 107 16.62 9.62 6.35
C PHE A 107 17.17 8.21 6.48
N ASN A 108 18.27 8.00 7.21
CA ASN A 108 18.91 6.71 7.46
C ASN A 108 18.11 5.87 8.46
N PHE A 109 16.88 5.53 8.11
CA PHE A 109 15.88 5.00 9.04
C PHE A 109 16.31 3.68 9.69
N VAL A 110 16.79 2.73 8.91
CA VAL A 110 17.21 1.41 9.42
C VAL A 110 18.36 1.55 10.42
N GLU A 111 19.39 2.33 10.08
CA GLU A 111 20.54 2.57 10.96
C GLU A 111 20.14 3.29 12.25
N ASP A 112 19.33 4.36 12.14
CA ASP A 112 18.92 5.15 13.28
C ASP A 112 18.01 4.36 14.22
N LEU A 113 17.04 3.59 13.68
CA LEU A 113 16.16 2.77 14.50
C LEU A 113 16.93 1.59 15.14
N GLY A 114 17.76 0.90 14.37
CA GLY A 114 18.60 -0.20 14.89
C GLY A 114 19.46 0.25 16.06
N ARG A 115 20.12 1.41 15.95
CA ARG A 115 20.90 2.00 17.04
C ARG A 115 20.04 2.32 18.26
N LEU A 116 18.89 2.91 18.06
CA LEU A 116 17.97 3.24 19.17
C LEU A 116 17.37 2.00 19.83
N MET A 117 17.19 0.91 19.08
CA MET A 117 16.66 -0.37 19.59
C MET A 117 17.73 -1.31 20.17
N GLY A 118 19.00 -0.86 20.27
CA GLY A 118 20.05 -1.66 20.90
C GLY A 118 20.76 -2.65 19.98
N GLY A 119 20.69 -2.44 18.67
CA GLY A 119 21.32 -3.29 17.65
C GLY A 119 20.37 -4.33 17.04
N GLU A 120 19.07 -4.22 17.31
CA GLU A 120 18.07 -5.08 16.69
C GLU A 120 18.11 -5.01 15.16
N LYS A 121 17.82 -6.13 14.52
CA LYS A 121 17.69 -6.21 13.07
C LYS A 121 16.49 -5.42 12.59
N VAL A 122 16.72 -4.46 11.71
CA VAL A 122 15.66 -3.63 11.10
C VAL A 122 15.67 -3.83 9.59
N MET A 123 14.49 -4.01 9.00
CA MET A 123 14.29 -4.02 7.55
C MET A 123 13.19 -3.03 7.18
N ILE A 124 13.30 -2.41 6.01
CA ILE A 124 12.33 -1.43 5.55
C ILE A 124 11.98 -1.66 4.08
N THR A 125 10.73 -1.40 3.71
CA THR A 125 10.30 -1.35 2.31
C THR A 125 9.15 -0.36 2.14
N ASN A 126 8.75 -0.09 0.90
CA ASN A 126 7.54 0.68 0.60
C ASN A 126 6.30 0.00 1.19
N ASP A 127 5.30 0.79 1.59
CA ASP A 127 4.06 0.33 2.21
C ASP A 127 3.28 -0.68 1.34
N ALA A 128 3.20 -0.47 0.02
CA ALA A 128 2.53 -1.40 -0.89
C ALA A 128 3.33 -2.71 -1.05
N ASN A 129 4.65 -2.66 -1.07
CA ASN A 129 5.49 -3.86 -1.04
C ASN A 129 5.34 -4.62 0.27
N ALA A 130 5.30 -3.92 1.41
CA ALA A 130 5.03 -4.54 2.70
C ALA A 130 3.68 -5.26 2.70
N ALA A 131 2.62 -4.64 2.16
CA ALA A 131 1.31 -5.26 2.02
C ALA A 131 1.36 -6.53 1.15
N ALA A 132 2.09 -6.53 0.04
CA ALA A 132 2.26 -7.71 -0.82
C ALA A 132 3.01 -8.85 -0.11
N ILE A 133 4.06 -8.53 0.64
CA ILE A 133 4.78 -9.53 1.47
C ILE A 133 3.87 -10.05 2.59
N GLY A 134 3.03 -9.20 3.17
CA GLY A 134 1.99 -9.61 4.12
C GLY A 134 1.06 -10.67 3.53
N GLU A 135 0.56 -10.46 2.30
CA GLU A 135 -0.27 -11.43 1.59
C GLU A 135 0.49 -12.75 1.29
N MET A 136 1.76 -12.67 0.98
CA MET A 136 2.60 -13.85 0.74
C MET A 136 2.78 -14.70 2.01
N VAL A 137 2.95 -14.07 3.16
CA VAL A 137 3.24 -14.76 4.42
C VAL A 137 1.95 -15.15 5.16
N PHE A 138 0.97 -14.26 5.23
CA PHE A 138 -0.21 -14.40 6.09
C PHE A 138 -1.54 -14.44 5.32
N GLY A 139 -1.57 -14.07 4.04
CA GLY A 139 -2.81 -13.87 3.29
C GLY A 139 -3.06 -14.89 2.18
N ASN A 140 -3.81 -14.46 1.17
CA ASN A 140 -4.27 -15.30 0.06
C ASN A 140 -3.18 -15.67 -0.95
N ALA A 141 -2.00 -15.00 -0.91
CA ALA A 141 -0.86 -15.33 -1.77
C ALA A 141 0.08 -16.39 -1.16
N ARG A 142 -0.27 -17.03 -0.04
CA ARG A 142 0.54 -18.10 0.55
C ARG A 142 0.76 -19.23 -0.47
N GLY A 143 2.02 -19.54 -0.73
CA GLY A 143 2.42 -20.57 -1.70
C GLY A 143 2.45 -20.11 -3.16
N MET A 144 1.96 -18.91 -3.50
CA MET A 144 2.11 -18.33 -4.82
C MET A 144 3.53 -17.78 -5.00
N LYS A 145 4.06 -17.94 -6.21
CA LYS A 145 5.37 -17.41 -6.57
C LYS A 145 5.29 -16.19 -7.49
N ASP A 146 4.19 -16.06 -8.21
CA ASP A 146 4.00 -15.00 -9.21
C ASP A 146 2.64 -14.34 -9.01
N PHE A 147 2.61 -13.17 -8.40
CA PHE A 147 1.39 -12.41 -8.18
C PHE A 147 1.66 -10.92 -8.11
N ALA A 148 0.62 -10.12 -8.27
CA ALA A 148 0.67 -8.69 -8.03
C ALA A 148 -0.37 -8.29 -6.98
N MET A 149 0.00 -7.38 -6.10
CA MET A 149 -0.92 -6.72 -5.19
C MET A 149 -1.11 -5.28 -5.60
N ILE A 150 -2.36 -4.83 -5.66
CA ILE A 150 -2.74 -3.45 -5.98
C ILE A 150 -3.49 -2.86 -4.79
N THR A 151 -2.93 -1.82 -4.20
CA THR A 151 -3.56 -1.13 -3.08
C THR A 151 -4.35 0.08 -3.58
N LEU A 152 -5.65 0.10 -3.31
CA LEU A 152 -6.62 1.11 -3.77
C LEU A 152 -7.09 1.97 -2.58
N GLY A 153 -6.22 2.88 -2.15
CA GLY A 153 -6.45 3.82 -1.07
C GLY A 153 -6.70 5.25 -1.56
N THR A 154 -6.19 6.25 -0.86
CA THR A 154 -6.17 7.65 -1.32
C THR A 154 -5.44 7.78 -2.66
N GLY A 155 -4.34 7.02 -2.81
CA GLY A 155 -3.62 6.78 -4.05
C GLY A 155 -3.74 5.32 -4.50
N LEU A 156 -2.86 4.92 -5.43
CA LEU A 156 -2.72 3.55 -5.91
C LEU A 156 -1.26 3.11 -5.75
N GLY A 157 -1.03 2.13 -4.87
CA GLY A 157 0.25 1.46 -4.74
C GLY A 157 0.22 0.05 -5.33
N SER A 158 1.38 -0.55 -5.50
CA SER A 158 1.49 -1.95 -5.94
C SER A 158 2.76 -2.62 -5.45
N GLY A 159 2.67 -3.94 -5.26
CA GLY A 159 3.80 -4.83 -5.03
C GLY A 159 3.74 -5.97 -6.05
N ILE A 160 4.82 -6.23 -6.74
CA ILE A 160 4.92 -7.26 -7.78
C ILE A 160 5.89 -8.33 -7.29
N VAL A 161 5.43 -9.58 -7.30
CA VAL A 161 6.23 -10.75 -6.91
C VAL A 161 6.42 -11.65 -8.13
N CYS A 162 7.67 -12.01 -8.41
CA CYS A 162 8.05 -12.93 -9.48
C CYS A 162 9.02 -13.98 -8.92
N ASN A 163 8.74 -15.26 -9.21
CA ASN A 163 9.53 -16.41 -8.71
C ASN A 163 9.67 -16.44 -7.17
N GLY A 164 8.66 -15.96 -6.44
CA GLY A 164 8.68 -15.91 -4.98
C GLY A 164 9.40 -14.67 -4.40
N GLU A 165 9.96 -13.82 -5.24
CA GLU A 165 10.71 -12.64 -4.82
C GLU A 165 10.01 -11.34 -5.23
N MET A 166 10.05 -10.36 -4.32
CA MET A 166 9.56 -9.02 -4.59
C MET A 166 10.42 -8.34 -5.67
N VAL A 167 9.78 -7.76 -6.66
CA VAL A 167 10.45 -6.98 -7.70
C VAL A 167 10.77 -5.59 -7.17
N TYR A 168 11.99 -5.40 -6.69
CA TYR A 168 12.48 -4.10 -6.20
C TYR A 168 13.15 -3.25 -7.29
N GLY A 169 13.63 -3.90 -8.36
CA GLY A 169 14.42 -3.24 -9.40
C GLY A 169 15.83 -2.86 -8.92
N HIS A 170 16.56 -2.16 -9.79
CA HIS A 170 17.94 -1.76 -9.52
C HIS A 170 18.05 -0.76 -8.37
N ASP A 171 17.15 0.22 -8.33
CA ASP A 171 17.18 1.33 -7.37
C ASP A 171 16.29 1.11 -6.14
N GLY A 172 15.57 -0.03 -6.06
CA GLY A 172 14.66 -0.33 -4.95
C GLY A 172 13.26 0.30 -5.08
N PHE A 173 12.91 0.93 -6.20
CA PHE A 173 11.64 1.64 -6.44
C PHE A 173 10.78 1.03 -7.55
N ALA A 174 11.03 -0.20 -7.98
CA ALA A 174 10.14 -0.85 -8.94
C ALA A 174 8.75 -1.11 -8.33
N GLY A 175 7.75 -1.25 -9.20
CA GLY A 175 6.39 -1.49 -8.75
C GLY A 175 5.54 -0.22 -8.58
N GLU A 176 5.99 0.94 -9.03
CA GLU A 176 5.22 2.20 -9.02
C GLU A 176 4.11 2.20 -10.09
N TYR A 177 3.28 1.14 -10.08
CA TYR A 177 2.27 0.89 -11.13
C TYR A 177 1.17 1.94 -11.16
N GLY A 178 0.88 2.61 -10.04
CA GLY A 178 -0.04 3.75 -9.99
C GLY A 178 0.36 4.91 -10.90
N HIS A 179 1.62 4.97 -11.29
CA HIS A 179 2.15 6.06 -12.10
C HIS A 179 2.39 5.72 -13.58
N ILE A 180 1.94 4.56 -14.06
CA ILE A 180 1.89 4.29 -15.50
C ILE A 180 0.90 5.26 -16.18
N ALA A 181 1.18 5.64 -17.42
CA ALA A 181 0.31 6.53 -18.16
C ALA A 181 -0.82 5.74 -18.82
N VAL A 182 -2.05 5.92 -18.34
CA VAL A 182 -3.27 5.34 -18.93
C VAL A 182 -4.05 6.34 -19.78
N ASP A 183 -3.69 7.62 -19.70
CA ASP A 183 -4.23 8.70 -20.54
C ASP A 183 -3.09 9.63 -20.99
N SER A 184 -2.61 9.41 -22.19
CA SER A 184 -1.48 10.17 -22.77
C SER A 184 -1.86 11.53 -23.36
N ARG A 185 -3.16 11.89 -23.31
CA ARG A 185 -3.61 13.19 -23.83
C ARG A 185 -3.14 14.33 -22.94
N GLU A 186 -2.93 15.51 -23.52
CA GLU A 186 -2.59 16.73 -22.77
C GLU A 186 -3.66 17.07 -21.71
N THR A 187 -4.92 16.68 -21.97
CA THR A 187 -6.06 16.84 -21.07
C THR A 187 -6.14 15.76 -20.00
N GLY A 188 -5.21 14.79 -19.96
CA GLY A 188 -5.14 13.75 -18.95
C GLY A 188 -5.15 14.34 -17.53
N ARG A 189 -5.81 13.65 -16.58
CA ARG A 189 -5.96 14.13 -15.21
C ARG A 189 -4.61 14.37 -14.55
N GLN A 190 -4.49 15.50 -13.85
CA GLN A 190 -3.32 15.80 -13.02
C GLN A 190 -3.20 14.77 -11.89
N CYS A 191 -2.01 14.17 -11.75
CA CYS A 191 -1.63 13.29 -10.66
C CYS A 191 -0.86 14.05 -9.58
N GLY A 192 -0.93 13.56 -8.34
CA GLY A 192 -0.18 14.11 -7.21
C GLY A 192 1.35 14.06 -7.40
N CYS A 193 1.87 13.16 -8.23
CA CYS A 193 3.29 13.07 -8.58
C CYS A 193 3.79 14.18 -9.54
N GLY A 194 2.94 15.10 -9.94
CA GLY A 194 3.27 16.18 -10.90
C GLY A 194 3.05 15.82 -12.37
N ARG A 195 2.86 14.53 -12.70
CA ARG A 195 2.59 14.06 -14.08
C ARG A 195 1.08 14.12 -14.38
N ARG A 196 0.74 13.87 -15.65
CA ARG A 196 -0.65 13.74 -16.09
C ARG A 196 -0.92 12.33 -16.61
N GLY A 197 -2.18 11.89 -16.46
CA GLY A 197 -2.67 10.64 -17.03
C GLY A 197 -2.24 9.38 -16.30
N CYS A 198 -1.69 9.49 -15.09
CA CYS A 198 -1.33 8.34 -14.27
C CYS A 198 -2.55 7.50 -13.90
N LEU A 199 -2.42 6.18 -13.80
CA LEU A 199 -3.47 5.24 -13.39
C LEU A 199 -4.12 5.67 -12.07
N GLU A 200 -3.34 6.08 -11.07
CA GLU A 200 -3.81 6.57 -9.78
C GLU A 200 -4.83 7.71 -9.89
N ALA A 201 -4.67 8.60 -10.87
CA ALA A 201 -5.58 9.74 -11.06
C ALA A 201 -6.99 9.33 -11.51
N TYR A 202 -7.16 8.07 -11.91
CA TYR A 202 -8.42 7.46 -12.36
C TYR A 202 -8.90 6.37 -11.41
N VAL A 203 -7.96 5.58 -10.84
CA VAL A 203 -8.23 4.38 -10.07
C VAL A 203 -7.65 4.52 -8.66
N SER A 204 -8.26 5.35 -7.87
CA SER A 204 -8.02 5.53 -6.43
C SER A 204 -9.29 6.12 -5.82
N ALA A 205 -9.34 6.27 -4.50
CA ALA A 205 -10.45 6.97 -3.87
C ALA A 205 -10.61 8.40 -4.40
N THR A 206 -9.50 9.09 -4.65
CA THR A 206 -9.49 10.42 -5.29
C THR A 206 -9.90 10.33 -6.77
N GLY A 207 -9.46 9.30 -7.48
CA GLY A 207 -9.74 9.09 -8.90
C GLY A 207 -11.22 8.83 -9.18
N ILE A 208 -11.84 7.89 -8.43
CA ILE A 208 -13.27 7.59 -8.60
C ILE A 208 -14.15 8.76 -8.18
N LYS A 209 -13.77 9.52 -7.15
CA LYS A 209 -14.45 10.77 -6.77
C LYS A 209 -14.47 11.77 -7.93
N ARG A 210 -13.35 12.01 -8.61
CA ARG A 210 -13.30 12.87 -9.81
C ARG A 210 -14.22 12.32 -10.91
N THR A 211 -14.20 11.00 -11.13
CA THR A 211 -15.09 10.36 -12.11
C THR A 211 -16.56 10.60 -11.80
N ALA A 212 -16.97 10.51 -10.53
CA ALA A 212 -18.33 10.78 -10.12
C ALA A 212 -18.75 12.24 -10.39
N PHE A 213 -17.86 13.20 -10.13
CA PHE A 213 -18.14 14.62 -10.40
C PHE A 213 -18.21 14.93 -11.91
N ASP A 214 -17.36 14.32 -12.74
CA ASP A 214 -17.44 14.43 -14.20
C ASP A 214 -18.78 13.84 -14.72
N LEU A 215 -19.24 12.74 -14.12
CA LEU A 215 -20.52 12.12 -14.45
C LEU A 215 -21.70 13.01 -14.00
N MET A 216 -21.67 13.56 -12.81
CA MET A 216 -22.70 14.49 -12.33
C MET A 216 -22.81 15.75 -13.22
N ALA A 217 -21.71 16.18 -13.84
CA ALA A 217 -21.71 17.28 -14.78
C ALA A 217 -22.29 16.92 -16.17
N SER A 218 -22.16 15.66 -16.58
CA SER A 218 -22.52 15.20 -17.94
C SER A 218 -23.83 14.42 -18.02
N MET A 219 -24.28 13.80 -16.94
CA MET A 219 -25.54 13.03 -16.85
C MET A 219 -26.62 13.89 -16.17
N THR A 220 -27.86 13.79 -16.66
CA THR A 220 -29.00 14.58 -16.12
C THR A 220 -29.91 13.76 -15.19
N CYS A 221 -29.55 12.49 -14.92
CA CYS A 221 -30.33 11.62 -14.03
C CYS A 221 -30.31 12.12 -12.57
N ASP A 222 -31.35 11.77 -11.82
CA ASP A 222 -31.38 11.98 -10.38
C ASP A 222 -30.32 11.12 -9.68
N SER A 223 -29.70 11.70 -8.65
CA SER A 223 -28.72 11.02 -7.81
C SER A 223 -28.62 11.74 -6.46
N GLU A 224 -28.60 10.96 -5.38
CA GLU A 224 -28.39 11.50 -4.03
C GLU A 224 -26.99 12.13 -3.87
N LEU A 225 -26.02 11.70 -4.68
CA LEU A 225 -24.65 12.20 -4.66
C LEU A 225 -24.54 13.68 -5.04
N ARG A 226 -25.50 14.23 -5.80
CA ARG A 226 -25.50 15.63 -6.24
C ARG A 226 -25.57 16.64 -5.10
N SER A 227 -26.14 16.22 -3.97
CA SER A 227 -26.28 17.07 -2.77
C SER A 227 -24.99 17.15 -1.93
N ILE A 228 -23.98 16.33 -2.23
CA ILE A 228 -22.77 16.20 -1.42
C ILE A 228 -21.68 17.13 -1.98
N PRO A 229 -21.19 18.11 -1.19
CA PRO A 229 -20.08 18.97 -1.60
C PRO A 229 -18.79 18.17 -1.83
N TYR A 230 -17.95 18.66 -2.74
CA TYR A 230 -16.71 17.97 -3.13
C TYR A 230 -15.79 17.69 -1.94
N ASP A 231 -15.62 18.62 -1.02
CA ASP A 231 -14.76 18.49 0.16
C ASP A 231 -15.24 17.43 1.16
N LYS A 232 -16.54 17.14 1.18
CA LYS A 232 -17.16 16.14 2.06
C LYS A 232 -17.41 14.79 1.38
N PHE A 233 -17.11 14.69 0.09
CA PHE A 233 -17.40 13.50 -0.68
C PHE A 233 -16.33 12.43 -0.46
N GLU A 234 -16.71 11.25 -0.01
CA GLU A 234 -15.86 10.09 0.22
C GLU A 234 -16.19 8.94 -0.73
N ALA A 235 -15.20 8.12 -1.10
CA ALA A 235 -15.39 6.96 -1.99
C ALA A 235 -16.42 5.95 -1.44
N LYS A 236 -16.52 5.82 -0.12
CA LYS A 236 -17.54 4.96 0.52
C LYS A 236 -18.96 5.38 0.16
N MET A 237 -19.24 6.67 0.02
CA MET A 237 -20.56 7.17 -0.35
C MET A 237 -21.00 6.67 -1.73
N LEU A 238 -20.05 6.44 -2.64
CA LEU A 238 -20.34 5.80 -3.94
C LEU A 238 -20.80 4.36 -3.77
N SER A 239 -20.16 3.58 -2.89
CA SER A 239 -20.60 2.21 -2.62
C SER A 239 -21.98 2.16 -2.00
N ASP A 240 -22.28 3.07 -1.06
CA ASP A 240 -23.57 3.19 -0.40
C ASP A 240 -24.68 3.59 -1.40
N ALA A 241 -24.37 4.49 -2.35
CA ALA A 241 -25.29 4.89 -3.42
C ALA A 241 -25.47 3.78 -4.47
N ALA A 242 -24.40 3.08 -4.86
CA ALA A 242 -24.47 1.94 -5.79
C ALA A 242 -25.36 0.82 -5.25
N ALA A 243 -25.34 0.58 -3.93
CA ALA A 243 -26.24 -0.37 -3.27
C ALA A 243 -27.73 -0.01 -3.39
N LYS A 244 -28.01 1.27 -3.66
CA LYS A 244 -29.36 1.77 -3.93
C LYS A 244 -29.67 1.90 -5.43
N ASN A 245 -28.81 1.35 -6.29
CA ASN A 245 -28.88 1.45 -7.74
C ASN A 245 -28.75 2.89 -8.28
N ASP A 246 -28.01 3.76 -7.61
CA ASP A 246 -27.72 5.11 -8.10
C ASP A 246 -26.95 5.04 -9.44
N PRO A 247 -27.47 5.67 -10.51
CA PRO A 247 -26.87 5.52 -11.84
C PRO A 247 -25.51 6.20 -11.97
N ILE A 248 -25.24 7.28 -11.22
CA ILE A 248 -23.93 7.94 -11.20
C ILE A 248 -22.90 7.04 -10.52
N ALA A 249 -23.25 6.43 -9.39
CA ALA A 249 -22.38 5.54 -8.65
C ALA A 249 -22.02 4.28 -9.47
N LEU A 250 -23.03 3.64 -10.07
CA LEU A 250 -22.82 2.45 -10.91
C LEU A 250 -21.92 2.75 -12.11
N GLU A 251 -22.15 3.86 -12.81
CA GLU A 251 -21.34 4.28 -13.96
C GLU A 251 -19.92 4.68 -13.52
N ALA A 252 -19.76 5.29 -12.32
CA ALA A 252 -18.45 5.62 -11.79
C ALA A 252 -17.60 4.36 -11.53
N PHE A 253 -18.21 3.30 -10.98
CA PHE A 253 -17.55 2.02 -10.79
C PHE A 253 -17.24 1.32 -12.11
N GLU A 254 -18.15 1.32 -13.08
CA GLU A 254 -17.93 0.74 -14.41
C GLU A 254 -16.73 1.42 -15.11
N ARG A 255 -16.68 2.76 -15.12
CA ARG A 255 -15.55 3.49 -15.73
C ARG A 255 -14.24 3.24 -15.00
N THR A 256 -14.26 3.26 -13.69
CA THR A 256 -13.07 3.00 -12.88
C THR A 256 -12.57 1.58 -13.07
N GLY A 257 -13.48 0.59 -13.04
CA GLY A 257 -13.16 -0.80 -13.28
C GLY A 257 -12.65 -1.07 -14.70
N LYS A 258 -13.18 -0.35 -15.70
CA LYS A 258 -12.66 -0.41 -17.08
C LYS A 258 -11.21 0.04 -17.15
N VAL A 259 -10.87 1.20 -16.57
CA VAL A 259 -9.49 1.71 -16.59
C VAL A 259 -8.56 0.75 -15.85
N LEU A 260 -8.97 0.25 -14.68
CA LEU A 260 -8.18 -0.71 -13.92
C LEU A 260 -8.02 -2.01 -14.71
N GLY A 261 -9.09 -2.57 -15.26
CA GLY A 261 -9.07 -3.83 -16.02
C GLY A 261 -8.12 -3.78 -17.23
N LEU A 262 -8.13 -2.68 -17.99
CA LEU A 262 -7.17 -2.47 -19.08
C LEU A 262 -5.71 -2.45 -18.56
N ALA A 263 -5.45 -1.69 -17.51
CA ALA A 263 -4.12 -1.64 -16.91
C ALA A 263 -3.69 -3.03 -16.39
N LEU A 264 -4.58 -3.80 -15.75
CA LEU A 264 -4.25 -5.14 -15.26
C LEU A 264 -4.00 -6.15 -16.41
N ALA A 265 -4.64 -6.00 -17.57
CA ALA A 265 -4.34 -6.77 -18.76
C ALA A 265 -2.91 -6.50 -19.28
N ASP A 266 -2.47 -5.23 -19.23
CA ASP A 266 -1.09 -4.86 -19.55
C ASP A 266 -0.10 -5.44 -18.54
N LEU A 267 -0.40 -5.35 -17.23
CA LEU A 267 0.40 -5.95 -16.17
C LEU A 267 0.57 -7.45 -16.36
N THR A 268 -0.53 -8.14 -16.71
CA THR A 268 -0.53 -9.57 -17.00
C THR A 268 0.42 -9.91 -18.15
N SER A 269 0.47 -9.10 -19.19
CA SER A 269 1.35 -9.31 -20.35
C SER A 269 2.83 -9.15 -20.00
N ILE A 270 3.16 -8.44 -18.92
CA ILE A 270 4.53 -8.19 -18.46
C ILE A 270 4.98 -9.25 -17.44
N THR A 271 4.10 -9.62 -16.50
CA THR A 271 4.47 -10.40 -15.31
C THR A 271 3.93 -11.83 -15.33
N SER A 272 2.91 -12.12 -16.14
CA SER A 272 2.23 -13.45 -16.21
C SER A 272 1.86 -14.03 -14.82
N PRO A 273 1.12 -13.29 -13.98
CA PRO A 273 0.90 -13.67 -12.59
C PRO A 273 -0.15 -14.79 -12.45
N GLU A 274 -0.08 -15.56 -11.36
CA GLU A 274 -1.13 -16.52 -10.96
C GLU A 274 -2.39 -15.77 -10.50
N ALA A 275 -2.18 -14.65 -9.81
CA ALA A 275 -3.25 -13.82 -9.27
C ALA A 275 -2.89 -12.33 -9.23
N ILE A 276 -3.92 -11.50 -9.27
CA ILE A 276 -3.85 -10.09 -8.93
C ILE A 276 -4.78 -9.86 -7.73
N ILE A 277 -4.22 -9.31 -6.65
CA ILE A 277 -4.91 -9.14 -5.38
C ILE A 277 -5.21 -7.66 -5.17
N LEU A 278 -6.48 -7.32 -4.95
CA LEU A 278 -6.91 -5.95 -4.65
C LEU A 278 -7.09 -5.76 -3.15
N PHE A 279 -6.59 -4.63 -2.64
CA PHE A 279 -6.69 -4.21 -1.25
C PHE A 279 -7.04 -2.72 -1.14
N GLY A 280 -7.58 -2.30 0.01
CA GLY A 280 -7.82 -0.89 0.33
C GLY A 280 -9.27 -0.45 0.23
N GLY A 281 -9.51 0.81 0.62
CA GLY A 281 -10.87 1.32 0.80
C GLY A 281 -11.75 1.25 -0.44
N LEU A 282 -11.20 1.49 -1.64
CA LEU A 282 -11.96 1.37 -2.89
C LEU A 282 -12.22 -0.10 -3.25
N ALA A 283 -11.30 -1.01 -2.94
CA ALA A 283 -11.50 -2.44 -3.15
C ALA A 283 -12.66 -2.98 -2.31
N ASN A 284 -12.90 -2.41 -1.10
CA ASN A 284 -14.02 -2.78 -0.22
C ASN A 284 -15.41 -2.51 -0.82
N ALA A 285 -15.50 -1.83 -1.96
CA ALA A 285 -16.74 -1.75 -2.74
C ALA A 285 -17.17 -3.13 -3.32
N GLY A 286 -16.32 -4.16 -3.20
CA GLY A 286 -16.62 -5.54 -3.58
C GLY A 286 -16.98 -5.67 -5.07
N ASP A 287 -18.10 -6.30 -5.36
CA ASP A 287 -18.52 -6.58 -6.73
C ASP A 287 -18.67 -5.33 -7.61
N TYR A 288 -18.94 -4.17 -7.03
CA TYR A 288 -19.08 -2.94 -7.82
C TYR A 288 -17.79 -2.57 -8.54
N ILE A 289 -16.63 -2.80 -7.93
CA ILE A 289 -15.32 -2.60 -8.58
C ILE A 289 -14.75 -3.89 -9.19
N MET A 290 -14.92 -5.02 -8.51
CA MET A 290 -14.34 -6.31 -8.94
C MET A 290 -14.87 -6.80 -10.29
N ARG A 291 -16.22 -6.79 -10.48
CA ARG A 291 -16.84 -7.30 -11.72
C ARG A 291 -16.44 -6.51 -12.96
N PRO A 292 -16.57 -5.15 -13.01
CA PRO A 292 -16.13 -4.41 -14.19
C PRO A 292 -14.62 -4.54 -14.41
N THR A 293 -13.81 -4.57 -13.35
CA THR A 293 -12.36 -4.78 -13.47
C THR A 293 -12.04 -6.12 -14.11
N TYR A 294 -12.62 -7.21 -13.59
CA TYR A 294 -12.39 -8.54 -14.14
C TYR A 294 -12.86 -8.65 -15.59
N LYS A 295 -14.07 -8.15 -15.88
CA LYS A 295 -14.64 -8.16 -17.24
C LYS A 295 -13.67 -7.48 -18.22
N HIS A 296 -13.26 -6.25 -17.94
CA HIS A 296 -12.40 -5.51 -18.85
C HIS A 296 -10.96 -6.05 -18.90
N MET A 297 -10.46 -6.65 -17.83
CA MET A 297 -9.19 -7.39 -17.83
C MET A 297 -9.27 -8.57 -18.78
N GLU A 298 -10.27 -9.44 -18.64
CA GLU A 298 -10.46 -10.63 -19.49
C GLU A 298 -10.70 -10.30 -20.97
N GLU A 299 -11.47 -9.25 -21.24
CA GLU A 299 -11.73 -8.79 -22.61
C GLU A 299 -10.45 -8.33 -23.34
N ASN A 300 -9.48 -7.78 -22.60
CA ASN A 300 -8.29 -7.12 -23.15
C ASN A 300 -6.99 -7.91 -22.97
N GLN A 301 -7.00 -9.04 -22.27
CA GLN A 301 -5.85 -9.93 -22.19
C GLN A 301 -5.60 -10.65 -23.53
N LEU A 302 -4.33 -10.97 -23.77
CA LEU A 302 -3.97 -11.92 -24.82
C LEU A 302 -4.65 -13.27 -24.56
N SER A 303 -5.00 -13.98 -25.63
CA SER A 303 -5.72 -15.26 -25.54
C SER A 303 -5.04 -16.30 -24.66
N VAL A 304 -3.70 -16.25 -24.56
CA VAL A 304 -2.89 -17.15 -23.72
C VAL A 304 -3.12 -16.99 -22.23
N PHE A 305 -3.65 -15.83 -21.78
CA PHE A 305 -3.89 -15.52 -20.36
C PHE A 305 -5.37 -15.64 -19.95
N LYS A 306 -6.30 -15.64 -20.92
CA LYS A 306 -7.74 -15.65 -20.63
C LYS A 306 -8.14 -16.82 -19.74
N GLY A 307 -8.86 -16.52 -18.67
CA GLY A 307 -9.33 -17.48 -17.68
C GLY A 307 -8.25 -18.09 -16.78
N LYS A 308 -7.01 -17.60 -16.81
CA LYS A 308 -5.91 -18.15 -16.02
C LYS A 308 -5.53 -17.28 -14.83
N VAL A 309 -5.60 -15.96 -14.97
CA VAL A 309 -5.22 -15.01 -13.92
C VAL A 309 -6.41 -14.78 -13.00
N LYS A 310 -6.23 -15.05 -11.71
CA LYS A 310 -7.26 -14.82 -10.70
C LYS A 310 -7.25 -13.35 -10.28
N LEU A 311 -8.42 -12.70 -10.30
CA LEU A 311 -8.60 -11.42 -9.63
C LEU A 311 -9.30 -11.66 -8.31
N MET A 312 -8.68 -11.28 -7.19
CA MET A 312 -9.19 -11.62 -5.87
C MET A 312 -8.97 -10.47 -4.87
N MET A 313 -9.74 -10.50 -3.80
CA MET A 313 -9.55 -9.59 -2.68
C MET A 313 -8.42 -10.07 -1.77
N SER A 314 -7.79 -9.13 -1.05
CA SER A 314 -6.83 -9.43 0.01
C SER A 314 -7.41 -10.44 1.01
N GLY A 315 -6.61 -11.39 1.44
CA GLY A 315 -6.94 -12.34 2.51
C GLY A 315 -6.75 -11.75 3.92
N ILE A 316 -6.04 -10.63 4.00
CA ILE A 316 -5.82 -9.89 5.24
C ILE A 316 -6.84 -8.74 5.28
N GLN A 317 -8.08 -9.02 5.69
CA GLN A 317 -9.15 -8.01 5.63
C GLN A 317 -9.37 -7.25 6.93
N ASP A 318 -9.01 -7.82 8.08
CA ASP A 318 -9.32 -7.24 9.39
C ASP A 318 -8.05 -6.88 10.15
N LYS A 319 -7.92 -5.61 10.45
CA LYS A 319 -7.03 -5.02 11.47
C LYS A 319 -5.52 -5.16 11.20
N ASN A 320 -4.85 -4.06 11.08
CA ASN A 320 -3.39 -3.98 11.12
C ASN A 320 -2.64 -4.62 9.93
N VAL A 321 -3.28 -4.68 8.73
CA VAL A 321 -2.63 -5.15 7.49
C VAL A 321 -1.25 -4.52 7.31
N ALA A 322 -1.12 -3.27 7.67
CA ALA A 322 0.12 -2.53 7.57
C ALA A 322 1.17 -3.02 8.59
N ILE A 323 0.77 -3.32 9.84
CA ILE A 323 1.64 -3.94 10.85
C ILE A 323 2.04 -5.35 10.38
N LEU A 324 1.08 -6.15 9.88
CA LEU A 324 1.35 -7.48 9.34
C LEU A 324 2.33 -7.43 8.16
N GLY A 325 2.17 -6.46 7.25
CA GLY A 325 3.09 -6.26 6.13
C GLY A 325 4.52 -5.98 6.58
N GLY A 326 4.70 -5.09 7.57
CA GLY A 326 6.00 -4.85 8.18
C GLY A 326 6.59 -6.12 8.81
N ALA A 327 5.83 -6.79 9.68
CA ALA A 327 6.29 -8.02 10.35
C ALA A 327 6.61 -9.15 9.37
N ALA A 328 5.87 -9.25 8.26
CA ALA A 328 6.07 -10.25 7.22
C ALA A 328 7.46 -10.17 6.55
N LEU A 329 8.09 -8.97 6.47
CA LEU A 329 9.47 -8.82 6.02
C LEU A 329 10.43 -9.67 6.84
N ILE A 330 10.27 -9.66 8.15
CA ILE A 330 11.12 -10.39 9.08
C ILE A 330 10.77 -11.87 9.06
N TRP A 331 9.49 -12.22 9.07
CA TRP A 331 9.04 -13.61 9.04
C TRP A 331 9.45 -14.33 7.74
N LYS A 332 9.30 -13.67 6.56
CA LYS A 332 9.77 -14.25 5.28
C LYS A 332 11.23 -14.65 5.39
N GLN A 333 12.08 -13.72 5.80
CA GLN A 333 13.53 -14.00 5.90
C GLN A 333 13.85 -15.07 6.97
N HIS A 334 13.11 -15.07 8.09
CA HIS A 334 13.30 -16.08 9.14
C HIS A 334 12.94 -17.48 8.67
N LEU A 335 11.87 -17.63 7.90
CA LEU A 335 11.40 -18.89 7.34
C LEU A 335 12.36 -19.41 6.24
N GLU A 336 12.86 -18.51 5.38
CA GLU A 336 13.84 -18.85 4.34
C GLU A 336 15.16 -19.37 4.95
N ALA A 337 15.71 -18.69 5.95
CA ALA A 337 16.91 -19.11 6.66
C ALA A 337 16.71 -20.46 7.38
N ALA A 338 15.51 -20.77 7.86
CA ALA A 338 15.21 -22.08 8.44
C ALA A 338 15.26 -23.20 7.39
N VAL A 339 14.75 -22.96 6.18
CA VAL A 339 14.77 -23.96 5.08
C VAL A 339 16.20 -24.23 4.60
N GLU A 340 17.03 -23.19 4.46
CA GLU A 340 18.44 -23.33 4.05
C GLU A 340 19.29 -24.15 5.03
N ASN A 341 18.99 -24.07 6.33
CA ASN A 341 19.70 -24.84 7.36
C ASN A 341 19.32 -26.34 7.40
N TYR A 342 18.27 -26.77 6.71
CA TYR A 342 17.83 -28.17 6.63
C TYR A 342 18.07 -28.81 5.24
N SER A 343 18.55 -28.05 4.26
CA SER A 343 18.92 -28.51 2.90
C SER A 343 20.42 -28.75 2.77
#